data_bb70097107a19cf244375df4fb09d2df
#
_entry.id   bb70097107a19cf244375df4fb09d2df
#
_cell.length_a   1.000
_cell.length_b   1.000
_cell.length_c   1.000
_cell.angle_alpha   90.00
_cell.angle_beta   90.00
_cell.angle_gamma   90.00
#
_symmetry.space_group_name_H-M   'P 1'
#
loop_
_entity.id
_entity.type
_entity.pdbx_description
1 polymer ?
#
loop_
_entity_poly.entity_id
_entity_poly.type
_entity_poly.pdbx_seq_one_letter_code
_entity_poly.pdbx_strand_id
1 'polypeptide(L)'
;MKKSFLSAILVGICCILSSCESGNDDSEDKVTLKKITVEVVEYFPAPGQFCNIYPEINEGDTYETVLSRATEALNNDKLVTLGSFGGFVTVKTGHPITGKFQVAGNAIVSSSEPGIVQISQDGETWYTICGEHYMETEEIMVEYFMPGKVFEDETYIKWKVKSTGETGYVARIPEYHTQTYIPYFYPSDAYSVIFSGHRLPNNGKFNTEIEQYQLAAYLGYADSYPNASPKSYLDPKNIVDSNMQPASLPSFSYIKVYTGVLQSNGILGECSTEVTGFYEVIE
;
A
#
# COMPACT_ATOMS: atom_id res chain seq x y z
N MET A 1 32.64 9.44 25.40
CA MET A 1 32.89 8.35 24.43
C MET A 1 31.57 8.01 23.78
N LYS A 2 31.30 8.57 22.60
CA LYS A 2 30.06 8.30 21.83
C LYS A 2 30.30 7.06 20.98
N LYS A 3 29.58 5.99 21.24
CA LYS A 3 29.57 4.82 20.36
C LYS A 3 28.54 5.05 19.27
N SER A 4 29.06 5.22 18.08
CA SER A 4 28.30 5.25 16.82
C SER A 4 27.76 3.84 16.55
N PHE A 5 26.44 3.67 16.56
CA PHE A 5 25.79 2.49 15.98
C PHE A 5 25.28 2.89 14.59
N LEU A 6 26.10 2.56 13.62
CA LEU A 6 25.72 2.61 12.22
C LEU A 6 24.93 1.33 11.93
N SER A 7 23.62 1.40 11.89
CA SER A 7 22.79 0.29 11.42
C SER A 7 22.46 0.57 9.96
N ALA A 8 23.21 -0.05 9.08
CA ALA A 8 22.96 -0.05 7.65
C ALA A 8 21.73 -0.95 7.39
N ILE A 9 20.63 -0.37 6.93
CA ILE A 9 19.55 -1.12 6.32
C ILE A 9 20.05 -1.52 4.94
N LEU A 10 20.51 -2.76 4.84
CA LEU A 10 20.98 -3.37 3.61
C LEU A 10 19.76 -3.83 2.83
N VAL A 11 19.44 -3.15 1.74
CA VAL A 11 18.51 -3.65 0.72
C VAL A 11 19.19 -4.84 0.05
N GLY A 12 18.88 -6.04 0.53
CA GLY A 12 19.40 -7.28 -0.02
C GLY A 12 18.53 -7.79 -1.15
N ILE A 13 18.88 -7.45 -2.39
CA ILE A 13 18.43 -8.21 -3.55
C ILE A 13 19.23 -9.51 -3.53
N CYS A 14 18.61 -10.62 -3.18
CA CYS A 14 19.24 -11.94 -3.28
C CYS A 14 18.44 -12.83 -4.23
N CYS A 15 18.83 -12.81 -5.51
CA CYS A 15 18.54 -13.91 -6.41
C CYS A 15 19.45 -15.08 -6.03
N ILE A 16 18.91 -16.14 -5.45
CA ILE A 16 19.61 -17.41 -5.33
C ILE A 16 18.78 -18.49 -6.00
N LEU A 17 19.20 -18.82 -7.21
CA LEU A 17 18.91 -20.11 -7.80
C LEU A 17 19.86 -21.11 -7.14
N SER A 18 19.35 -22.03 -6.37
CA SER A 18 20.09 -23.22 -5.98
C SER A 18 19.17 -24.42 -6.08
N SER A 19 19.41 -25.21 -7.10
CA SER A 19 18.87 -26.55 -7.25
C SER A 19 19.60 -27.47 -6.27
N CYS A 20 18.86 -28.25 -5.50
CA CYS A 20 19.29 -29.52 -4.95
C CYS A 20 18.13 -30.50 -5.02
N GLU A 21 18.27 -31.47 -5.90
CA GLU A 21 17.44 -32.68 -5.90
C GLU A 21 17.74 -33.52 -4.65
N SER A 22 16.69 -33.87 -3.92
CA SER A 22 16.60 -35.20 -3.29
C SER A 22 15.11 -35.53 -3.14
N GLY A 23 14.69 -36.64 -3.74
CA GLY A 23 13.31 -37.03 -3.89
C GLY A 23 12.64 -37.35 -2.57
N ASN A 24 11.41 -36.89 -2.48
CA ASN A 24 10.27 -37.59 -1.92
C ASN A 24 9.03 -37.13 -2.69
N ASP A 25 8.32 -38.10 -3.20
CA ASP A 25 7.13 -37.96 -4.04
C ASP A 25 5.94 -37.60 -3.13
N ASP A 26 5.79 -36.29 -2.85
CA ASP A 26 4.54 -35.65 -2.47
C ASP A 26 4.28 -34.60 -3.54
N SER A 27 3.31 -34.85 -4.41
CA SER A 27 2.83 -33.88 -5.39
C SER A 27 2.14 -32.71 -4.66
N GLU A 28 2.92 -31.83 -4.08
CA GLU A 28 2.44 -30.49 -3.78
C GLU A 28 2.22 -29.80 -5.14
N ASP A 29 0.99 -29.48 -5.44
CA ASP A 29 0.61 -28.69 -6.61
C ASP A 29 1.46 -27.41 -6.60
N LYS A 30 2.41 -27.33 -7.52
CA LYS A 30 3.44 -26.28 -7.53
C LYS A 30 2.79 -24.98 -8.02
N VAL A 31 2.34 -24.16 -7.07
CA VAL A 31 1.79 -22.83 -7.35
C VAL A 31 2.85 -21.99 -8.09
N THR A 32 2.46 -21.43 -9.23
CA THR A 32 3.30 -20.54 -10.03
C THR A 32 2.69 -19.14 -10.05
N LEU A 33 3.52 -18.13 -9.83
CA LEU A 33 3.12 -16.73 -9.98
C LEU A 33 3.47 -16.26 -11.40
N LYS A 34 2.45 -15.79 -12.13
CA LYS A 34 2.59 -15.23 -13.46
C LYS A 34 2.34 -13.71 -13.40
N LYS A 35 3.35 -12.93 -13.80
CA LYS A 35 3.23 -11.46 -13.79
C LYS A 35 2.09 -10.97 -14.68
N ILE A 36 1.31 -10.05 -14.15
CA ILE A 36 0.27 -9.31 -14.86
C ILE A 36 0.89 -7.97 -15.30
N THR A 37 0.89 -7.71 -16.61
CA THR A 37 1.21 -6.37 -17.12
C THR A 37 0.04 -5.44 -16.81
N VAL A 38 0.33 -4.24 -16.31
CA VAL A 38 -0.67 -3.26 -15.92
C VAL A 38 -0.41 -1.89 -16.54
N GLU A 39 -1.46 -1.09 -16.62
CA GLU A 39 -1.44 0.35 -16.87
C GLU A 39 -2.01 1.06 -15.65
N VAL A 40 -1.28 2.01 -15.06
CA VAL A 40 -1.80 2.85 -13.99
C VAL A 40 -2.73 3.89 -14.59
N VAL A 41 -3.99 3.86 -14.18
CA VAL A 41 -5.03 4.79 -14.66
C VAL A 41 -5.33 5.90 -13.66
N GLU A 42 -5.04 5.66 -12.38
CA GLU A 42 -5.10 6.67 -11.32
C GLU A 42 -3.99 6.41 -10.30
N TYR A 43 -3.38 7.47 -9.79
CA TYR A 43 -2.40 7.40 -8.71
C TYR A 43 -2.47 8.67 -7.86
N PHE A 44 -2.95 8.54 -6.65
CA PHE A 44 -3.07 9.61 -5.67
C PHE A 44 -2.56 9.13 -4.31
N PRO A 45 -1.24 9.16 -4.06
CA PRO A 45 -0.71 8.84 -2.75
C PRO A 45 -1.11 9.93 -1.76
N ALA A 46 -1.62 9.54 -0.59
CA ALA A 46 -1.79 10.48 0.50
C ALA A 46 -0.43 10.96 1.02
N PRO A 47 -0.34 12.10 1.72
CA PRO A 47 0.93 12.60 2.23
C PRO A 47 1.69 11.54 3.03
N GLY A 48 2.98 11.36 2.72
CA GLY A 48 3.81 10.33 3.35
C GLY A 48 5.29 10.46 3.01
N GLN A 49 6.11 9.76 3.80
CA GLN A 49 7.58 9.89 3.77
C GLN A 49 8.23 9.45 2.46
N PHE A 50 7.59 8.57 1.68
CA PHE A 50 8.11 8.08 0.41
C PHE A 50 7.43 8.69 -0.82
N CYS A 51 6.49 9.63 -0.64
CA CYS A 51 5.94 10.40 -1.73
C CYS A 51 7.06 11.12 -2.50
N ASN A 52 6.97 11.14 -3.84
CA ASN A 52 7.97 11.66 -4.76
C ASN A 52 9.26 10.82 -4.90
N ILE A 53 9.43 9.75 -4.11
CA ILE A 53 10.59 8.84 -4.23
C ILE A 53 10.17 7.55 -4.96
N TYR A 54 9.00 6.99 -4.61
CA TYR A 54 8.51 5.73 -5.14
C TYR A 54 7.10 5.89 -5.72
N PRO A 55 6.97 6.07 -7.05
CA PRO A 55 8.02 6.29 -8.05
C PRO A 55 8.68 7.68 -7.91
N GLU A 56 9.83 7.87 -8.53
CA GLU A 56 10.47 9.19 -8.59
C GLU A 56 9.56 10.18 -9.33
N ILE A 57 9.16 11.24 -8.63
CA ILE A 57 8.34 12.34 -9.14
C ILE A 57 9.09 13.62 -8.90
N ASN A 58 9.24 14.44 -9.95
CA ASN A 58 9.93 15.72 -9.88
C ASN A 58 8.96 16.90 -9.90
N GLU A 59 9.37 18.00 -9.33
CA GLU A 59 8.60 19.24 -9.42
C GLU A 59 8.40 19.64 -10.88
N GLY A 60 7.16 19.90 -11.25
CA GLY A 60 6.77 20.23 -12.64
C GLY A 60 6.44 19.05 -13.55
N ASP A 61 6.53 17.81 -13.06
CA ASP A 61 6.03 16.66 -13.81
C ASP A 61 4.53 16.79 -14.04
N THR A 62 4.09 16.44 -15.25
CA THR A 62 2.65 16.36 -15.54
C THR A 62 2.05 15.09 -14.93
N TYR A 63 0.74 15.09 -14.72
CA TYR A 63 0.06 13.91 -14.17
C TYR A 63 0.23 12.68 -15.08
N GLU A 64 0.24 12.84 -16.41
CA GLU A 64 0.54 11.76 -17.35
C GLU A 64 1.94 11.19 -17.15
N THR A 65 2.93 12.05 -16.87
CA THR A 65 4.30 11.60 -16.53
C THR A 65 4.32 10.78 -15.25
N VAL A 66 3.56 11.21 -14.23
CA VAL A 66 3.43 10.49 -12.96
C VAL A 66 2.82 9.10 -13.19
N LEU A 67 1.70 9.01 -13.94
CA LEU A 67 1.05 7.73 -14.26
C LEU A 67 1.98 6.80 -15.06
N SER A 68 2.72 7.36 -16.03
CA SER A 68 3.70 6.58 -16.81
C SER A 68 4.81 6.00 -15.95
N ARG A 69 5.37 6.79 -15.01
CA ARG A 69 6.42 6.32 -14.10
C ARG A 69 5.90 5.25 -13.12
N ALA A 70 4.69 5.43 -12.59
CA ALA A 70 4.07 4.42 -11.74
C ALA A 70 3.81 3.12 -12.52
N THR A 71 3.35 3.23 -13.77
CA THR A 71 3.18 2.08 -14.68
C THR A 71 4.50 1.35 -14.91
N GLU A 72 5.56 2.08 -15.24
CA GLU A 72 6.89 1.52 -15.44
C GLU A 72 7.41 0.84 -14.17
N ALA A 73 7.24 1.48 -13.02
CA ALA A 73 7.67 0.93 -11.73
C ALA A 73 7.00 -0.41 -11.45
N LEU A 74 5.66 -0.49 -11.52
CA LEU A 74 4.90 -1.71 -11.24
C LEU A 74 5.20 -2.84 -12.24
N ASN A 75 5.43 -2.53 -13.51
CA ASN A 75 5.79 -3.53 -14.51
C ASN A 75 7.23 -4.04 -14.37
N ASN A 76 8.08 -3.36 -13.60
CA ASN A 76 9.47 -3.73 -13.33
C ASN A 76 9.73 -4.09 -11.85
N ASP A 77 8.70 -4.46 -11.09
CA ASP A 77 8.77 -4.87 -9.68
C ASP A 77 9.44 -3.82 -8.76
N LYS A 78 9.25 -2.54 -9.08
CA LYS A 78 9.72 -1.42 -8.27
C LYS A 78 8.61 -0.88 -7.40
N LEU A 79 8.97 -0.31 -6.26
CA LEU A 79 8.05 0.27 -5.29
C LEU A 79 7.22 1.41 -5.87
N VAL A 80 5.94 1.39 -5.54
CA VAL A 80 5.00 2.51 -5.66
C VAL A 80 4.34 2.68 -4.30
N THR A 81 4.63 3.78 -3.62
CA THR A 81 4.08 4.11 -2.30
C THR A 81 2.68 4.68 -2.43
N LEU A 82 1.79 4.33 -1.53
CA LEU A 82 0.46 4.93 -1.46
C LEU A 82 0.36 6.02 -0.38
N GLY A 83 1.40 6.15 0.44
CA GLY A 83 1.41 7.11 1.56
C GLY A 83 0.40 6.74 2.65
N SER A 84 0.00 7.72 3.44
CA SER A 84 -0.93 7.57 4.55
C SER A 84 -2.30 7.02 4.12
N PHE A 85 -3.20 6.84 5.10
CA PHE A 85 -4.55 6.32 4.91
C PHE A 85 -5.28 6.94 3.71
N GLY A 86 -5.87 6.06 2.90
CA GLY A 86 -6.70 6.41 1.75
C GLY A 86 -5.94 6.73 0.48
N GLY A 87 -4.61 6.96 0.54
CA GLY A 87 -3.80 7.11 -0.68
C GLY A 87 -3.86 5.82 -1.51
N PHE A 88 -3.94 5.95 -2.84
CA PHE A 88 -4.30 4.82 -3.68
C PHE A 88 -3.63 4.80 -5.05
N VAL A 89 -3.63 3.61 -5.65
CA VAL A 89 -3.34 3.37 -7.06
C VAL A 89 -4.46 2.53 -7.67
N THR A 90 -4.88 2.89 -8.88
CA THR A 90 -5.80 2.10 -9.71
C THR A 90 -5.07 1.67 -10.97
N VAL A 91 -5.11 0.37 -11.25
CA VAL A 91 -4.50 -0.20 -12.45
C VAL A 91 -5.53 -0.89 -13.32
N LYS A 92 -5.31 -0.85 -14.64
CA LYS A 92 -5.97 -1.68 -15.63
C LYS A 92 -5.03 -2.84 -15.99
N THR A 93 -5.53 -4.07 -15.94
CA THR A 93 -4.75 -5.27 -16.31
C THR A 93 -4.73 -5.47 -17.82
N GLY A 94 -3.67 -6.06 -18.36
CA GLY A 94 -3.51 -6.35 -19.78
C GLY A 94 -4.48 -7.41 -20.32
N HIS A 95 -5.14 -8.15 -19.44
CA HIS A 95 -6.19 -9.13 -19.75
C HIS A 95 -7.08 -9.33 -18.52
N PRO A 96 -8.34 -9.83 -18.71
CA PRO A 96 -9.22 -10.13 -17.58
C PRO A 96 -8.67 -11.25 -16.69
N ILE A 97 -8.76 -11.05 -15.37
CA ILE A 97 -8.34 -12.02 -14.34
C ILE A 97 -9.57 -12.76 -13.82
N THR A 98 -9.46 -14.07 -13.66
CA THR A 98 -10.58 -14.94 -13.20
C THR A 98 -10.28 -15.72 -11.93
N GLY A 99 -9.00 -15.88 -11.59
CA GLY A 99 -8.51 -16.68 -10.48
C GLY A 99 -7.93 -15.86 -9.34
N LYS A 100 -7.32 -16.56 -8.38
CA LYS A 100 -6.54 -15.92 -7.32
C LYS A 100 -5.43 -15.09 -7.91
N PHE A 101 -5.07 -14.02 -7.22
CA PHE A 101 -4.02 -13.12 -7.62
C PHE A 101 -3.24 -12.61 -6.42
N GLN A 102 -2.12 -11.98 -6.67
CA GLN A 102 -1.31 -11.33 -5.64
C GLN A 102 -1.09 -9.88 -6.03
N VAL A 103 -1.26 -8.98 -5.08
CA VAL A 103 -0.69 -7.64 -5.09
C VAL A 103 0.58 -7.71 -4.26
N ALA A 104 1.71 -7.70 -4.91
CA ALA A 104 3.01 -7.77 -4.25
C ALA A 104 3.36 -6.42 -3.62
N GLY A 105 3.94 -6.45 -2.43
CA GLY A 105 4.42 -5.30 -1.67
C GLY A 105 5.83 -5.52 -1.14
N ASN A 106 6.18 -4.85 -0.05
CA ASN A 106 7.46 -4.99 0.63
C ASN A 106 7.33 -5.54 2.07
N ALA A 107 6.14 -6.02 2.45
CA ALA A 107 5.89 -6.57 3.78
C ALA A 107 6.89 -7.67 4.18
N ILE A 108 7.38 -7.56 5.40
CA ILE A 108 8.19 -8.59 6.06
C ILE A 108 7.53 -8.98 7.40
N VAL A 109 8.04 -10.03 8.03
CA VAL A 109 7.54 -10.45 9.35
C VAL A 109 7.64 -9.29 10.35
N SER A 110 6.53 -8.97 11.01
CA SER A 110 6.39 -7.86 11.97
C SER A 110 6.50 -6.45 11.37
N SER A 111 6.44 -6.32 10.05
CA SER A 111 6.33 -5.03 9.35
C SER A 111 5.34 -5.18 8.19
N SER A 112 4.07 -4.99 8.51
CA SER A 112 2.94 -5.12 7.58
C SER A 112 2.15 -3.82 7.52
N GLU A 113 1.85 -3.36 6.30
CA GLU A 113 1.16 -2.10 6.03
C GLU A 113 -0.08 -2.34 5.16
N PRO A 114 -1.16 -2.93 5.77
CA PRO A 114 -2.27 -3.51 5.02
C PRO A 114 -2.97 -2.53 4.08
N GLY A 115 -2.93 -2.85 2.78
CA GLY A 115 -3.67 -2.15 1.74
C GLY A 115 -4.95 -2.87 1.37
N ILE A 116 -6.08 -2.16 1.42
CA ILE A 116 -7.37 -2.69 0.99
C ILE A 116 -7.37 -2.78 -0.54
N VAL A 117 -7.84 -3.93 -1.05
CA VAL A 117 -7.87 -4.22 -2.47
C VAL A 117 -9.31 -4.28 -2.97
N GLN A 118 -9.59 -3.50 -4.02
CA GLN A 118 -10.85 -3.51 -4.73
C GLN A 118 -10.63 -3.98 -6.17
N ILE A 119 -11.60 -4.68 -6.73
CA ILE A 119 -11.58 -5.16 -8.12
C ILE A 119 -12.83 -4.69 -8.86
N SER A 120 -12.69 -4.50 -10.18
CA SER A 120 -13.79 -4.07 -11.04
C SER A 120 -13.65 -4.65 -12.44
N GLN A 121 -14.79 -4.88 -13.13
CA GLN A 121 -14.81 -5.25 -14.54
C GLN A 121 -14.65 -4.03 -15.46
N ASP A 122 -15.29 -2.93 -15.08
CA ASP A 122 -15.52 -1.73 -15.93
C ASP A 122 -14.74 -0.49 -15.47
N GLY A 123 -14.16 -0.54 -14.25
CA GLY A 123 -13.51 0.61 -13.62
C GLY A 123 -14.49 1.57 -12.94
N GLU A 124 -15.78 1.27 -12.93
CA GLU A 124 -16.84 2.10 -12.35
C GLU A 124 -17.50 1.42 -11.14
N THR A 125 -17.84 0.14 -11.27
CA THR A 125 -18.44 -0.67 -10.20
C THR A 125 -17.38 -1.46 -9.47
N TRP A 126 -17.19 -1.16 -8.19
CA TRP A 126 -16.11 -1.73 -7.38
C TRP A 126 -16.61 -2.72 -6.34
N TYR A 127 -15.83 -3.78 -6.17
CA TYR A 127 -16.03 -4.82 -5.17
C TYR A 127 -14.77 -4.97 -4.34
N THR A 128 -14.90 -5.06 -3.02
CA THR A 128 -13.76 -5.14 -2.12
C THR A 128 -13.44 -6.60 -1.76
N ILE A 129 -12.18 -6.99 -1.82
CA ILE A 129 -11.70 -8.26 -1.24
C ILE A 129 -11.93 -8.18 0.27
N CYS A 130 -12.76 -9.09 0.80
CA CYS A 130 -13.12 -9.11 2.21
C CYS A 130 -12.03 -9.81 3.04
N GLY A 131 -11.10 -9.04 3.59
CA GLY A 131 -10.04 -9.51 4.49
C GLY A 131 -10.48 -9.55 5.96
N GLU A 132 -9.54 -9.93 6.84
CA GLU A 132 -9.73 -9.89 8.30
C GLU A 132 -10.19 -8.50 8.75
N HIS A 133 -11.14 -8.44 9.68
CA HIS A 133 -11.70 -7.21 10.25
C HIS A 133 -12.47 -6.30 9.26
N TYR A 134 -12.48 -6.58 7.94
CA TYR A 134 -13.12 -5.68 6.98
C TYR A 134 -14.60 -5.42 7.29
N MET A 135 -15.35 -6.47 7.66
CA MET A 135 -16.78 -6.35 8.00
C MET A 135 -17.06 -5.55 9.28
N GLU A 136 -16.04 -5.25 10.07
CA GLU A 136 -16.11 -4.46 11.30
C GLU A 136 -15.67 -3.00 11.08
N THR A 137 -15.25 -2.66 9.86
CA THR A 137 -14.76 -1.32 9.53
C THR A 137 -15.89 -0.34 9.25
N GLU A 138 -15.56 0.94 9.39
CA GLU A 138 -16.40 2.05 8.94
C GLU A 138 -15.69 2.79 7.81
N GLU A 139 -16.47 3.28 6.84
CA GLU A 139 -15.96 4.22 5.85
C GLU A 139 -15.76 5.59 6.49
N ILE A 140 -14.55 6.13 6.37
CA ILE A 140 -14.21 7.45 6.89
C ILE A 140 -13.65 8.34 5.78
N MET A 141 -13.74 9.65 5.98
CA MET A 141 -13.03 10.66 5.19
C MET A 141 -11.96 11.33 6.06
N VAL A 142 -10.73 11.32 5.58
CA VAL A 142 -9.59 11.97 6.23
C VAL A 142 -9.14 13.16 5.40
N GLU A 143 -9.11 14.33 6.03
CA GLU A 143 -8.62 15.57 5.45
C GLU A 143 -7.20 15.82 5.94
N TYR A 144 -6.23 15.89 5.02
CA TYR A 144 -4.83 16.24 5.26
C TYR A 144 -4.62 17.71 4.91
N PHE A 145 -4.09 18.48 5.86
CA PHE A 145 -3.87 19.93 5.70
C PHE A 145 -2.47 20.19 5.20
N MET A 146 -2.34 21.06 4.18
CA MET A 146 -1.05 21.35 3.57
C MET A 146 -0.22 22.26 4.48
N PRO A 147 1.07 21.90 4.76
CA PRO A 147 1.98 22.76 5.54
C PRO A 147 2.12 24.17 4.95
N GLY A 148 2.37 25.14 5.83
CA GLY A 148 2.56 26.54 5.44
C GLY A 148 1.27 27.34 5.20
N LYS A 149 0.10 26.65 5.08
CA LYS A 149 -1.20 27.34 4.97
C LYS A 149 -2.02 27.29 6.26
N VAL A 150 -1.76 26.30 7.10
CA VAL A 150 -2.52 26.04 8.34
C VAL A 150 -1.64 25.99 9.58
N PHE A 151 -0.36 25.65 9.42
CA PHE A 151 0.57 25.45 10.52
C PHE A 151 1.91 26.14 10.24
N GLU A 152 2.49 26.77 11.29
CA GLU A 152 3.83 27.35 11.26
C GLU A 152 4.92 26.26 11.27
N ASP A 153 4.58 25.04 11.72
CA ASP A 153 5.51 23.92 11.79
C ASP A 153 5.35 23.01 10.56
N GLU A 154 6.28 23.15 9.60
CA GLU A 154 6.35 22.31 8.41
C GLU A 154 6.77 20.86 8.71
N THR A 155 7.09 20.55 9.97
CA THR A 155 7.55 19.21 10.38
C THR A 155 6.42 18.18 10.37
N TYR A 156 5.15 18.63 10.40
CA TYR A 156 3.99 17.75 10.54
C TYR A 156 2.89 18.11 9.55
N ILE A 157 2.29 17.06 8.95
CA ILE A 157 1.06 17.21 8.17
C ILE A 157 -0.10 16.78 9.06
N LYS A 158 -0.90 17.76 9.52
CA LYS A 158 -2.07 17.47 10.33
C LYS A 158 -3.15 16.82 9.48
N TRP A 159 -3.84 15.85 10.07
CA TRP A 159 -5.04 15.28 9.49
C TRP A 159 -6.23 15.35 10.47
N LYS A 160 -7.45 15.25 9.89
CA LYS A 160 -8.70 15.21 10.63
C LYS A 160 -9.67 14.23 9.98
N VAL A 161 -10.24 13.33 10.77
CA VAL A 161 -11.39 12.51 10.34
C VAL A 161 -12.65 13.38 10.35
N LYS A 162 -13.32 13.48 9.21
CA LYS A 162 -14.46 14.41 9.02
C LYS A 162 -15.67 14.06 9.92
N SER A 163 -15.96 12.76 10.09
CA SER A 163 -17.13 12.28 10.83
C SER A 163 -16.98 12.40 12.34
N THR A 164 -15.81 12.05 12.88
CA THR A 164 -15.58 11.99 14.34
C THR A 164 -14.88 13.23 14.89
N GLY A 165 -14.19 13.99 14.04
CA GLY A 165 -13.31 15.08 14.45
C GLY A 165 -11.97 14.61 15.05
N GLU A 166 -11.68 13.31 15.05
CA GLU A 166 -10.37 12.77 15.43
C GLU A 166 -9.26 13.46 14.63
N THR A 167 -8.16 13.80 15.28
CA THR A 167 -7.03 14.49 14.65
C THR A 167 -5.72 13.81 15.00
N GLY A 168 -4.74 13.93 14.11
CA GLY A 168 -3.37 13.49 14.30
C GLY A 168 -2.44 14.11 13.28
N TYR A 169 -1.28 13.51 13.12
CA TYR A 169 -0.21 14.03 12.27
C TYR A 169 0.45 12.91 11.49
N VAL A 170 0.87 13.21 10.24
CA VAL A 170 1.93 12.49 9.54
C VAL A 170 3.23 13.18 9.96
N ALA A 171 3.98 12.50 10.85
CA ALA A 171 5.20 13.07 11.41
C ALA A 171 6.33 13.06 10.38
N ARG A 172 6.94 14.21 10.11
CA ARG A 172 8.15 14.27 9.31
C ARG A 172 9.35 13.86 10.15
N ILE A 173 10.19 12.98 9.61
CA ILE A 173 11.40 12.45 10.28
C ILE A 173 12.61 12.94 9.46
N PRO A 174 13.03 14.21 9.62
CA PRO A 174 14.03 14.84 8.74
C PRO A 174 15.42 14.19 8.82
N GLU A 175 15.70 13.42 9.86
CA GLU A 175 16.94 12.67 9.99
C GLU A 175 17.10 11.57 8.92
N TYR A 176 15.98 11.07 8.39
CA TYR A 176 15.94 9.99 7.41
C TYR A 176 15.32 10.40 6.09
N HIS A 177 14.42 11.40 6.10
CA HIS A 177 13.64 11.83 4.94
C HIS A 177 13.65 13.36 4.82
N THR A 178 14.48 13.88 3.92
CA THR A 178 14.68 15.34 3.73
C THR A 178 13.70 15.96 2.73
N GLN A 179 13.06 15.14 1.85
CA GLN A 179 12.12 15.61 0.84
C GLN A 179 10.76 16.00 1.45
N THR A 180 9.94 16.66 0.64
CA THR A 180 8.54 16.91 1.00
C THR A 180 7.73 15.62 1.02
N TYR A 181 6.79 15.53 1.98
CA TYR A 181 5.84 14.42 2.10
C TYR A 181 4.57 14.64 1.25
N ILE A 182 4.51 15.76 0.53
CA ILE A 182 3.38 16.12 -0.32
C ILE A 182 3.74 15.80 -1.77
N PRO A 183 2.90 15.06 -2.50
CA PRO A 183 3.10 14.84 -3.92
C PRO A 183 3.26 16.14 -4.70
N TYR A 184 4.32 16.29 -5.50
CA TYR A 184 4.61 17.51 -6.26
C TYR A 184 3.52 17.89 -7.26
N PHE A 185 2.75 16.92 -7.76
CA PHE A 185 1.67 17.17 -8.71
C PHE A 185 0.35 17.62 -8.07
N TYR A 186 0.30 17.73 -6.73
CA TYR A 186 -0.85 18.32 -6.07
C TYR A 186 -0.90 19.83 -6.34
N PRO A 187 -2.12 20.42 -6.47
CA PRO A 187 -2.24 21.87 -6.68
C PRO A 187 -1.51 22.64 -5.57
N SER A 188 -0.59 23.52 -5.95
CA SER A 188 0.23 24.29 -5.00
C SER A 188 -0.59 25.25 -4.13
N ASP A 189 -1.82 25.58 -4.57
CA ASP A 189 -2.78 26.42 -3.87
C ASP A 189 -3.80 25.62 -3.04
N ALA A 190 -3.74 24.27 -3.06
CA ALA A 190 -4.60 23.44 -2.25
C ALA A 190 -4.37 23.69 -0.76
N TYR A 191 -5.47 23.96 -0.03
CA TYR A 191 -5.45 24.12 1.42
C TYR A 191 -5.39 22.76 2.13
N SER A 192 -6.08 21.77 1.57
CA SER A 192 -6.11 20.40 2.06
C SER A 192 -6.44 19.44 0.91
N VAL A 193 -6.21 18.14 1.16
CA VAL A 193 -6.67 17.04 0.31
C VAL A 193 -7.48 16.08 1.17
N ILE A 194 -8.49 15.43 0.56
CA ILE A 194 -9.39 14.52 1.25
C ILE A 194 -9.29 13.15 0.61
N PHE A 195 -9.13 12.13 1.45
CA PHE A 195 -9.17 10.74 1.07
C PHE A 195 -10.30 10.02 1.81
N SER A 196 -10.89 9.02 1.18
CA SER A 196 -11.93 8.19 1.79
C SER A 196 -11.61 6.71 1.65
N GLY A 197 -12.14 5.91 2.55
CA GLY A 197 -12.02 4.47 2.52
C GLY A 197 -12.45 3.84 3.85
N HIS A 198 -12.51 2.52 3.87
CA HIS A 198 -12.75 1.76 5.08
C HIS A 198 -11.47 1.74 5.94
N ARG A 199 -11.61 2.06 7.23
CA ARG A 199 -10.49 2.11 8.17
C ARG A 199 -10.32 0.77 8.89
N LEU A 200 -9.21 0.11 8.64
CA LEU A 200 -8.79 -1.07 9.40
C LEU A 200 -8.36 -0.69 10.82
N PRO A 201 -8.45 -1.62 11.78
CA PRO A 201 -7.87 -1.42 13.12
C PRO A 201 -6.37 -1.10 13.03
N ASN A 202 -5.89 -0.37 14.01
CA ASN A 202 -4.46 -0.12 14.15
C ASN A 202 -3.72 -1.44 14.38
N ASN A 203 -2.75 -1.76 13.55
CA ASN A 203 -1.99 -3.00 13.59
C ASN A 203 -0.59 -2.86 14.22
N GLY A 204 -0.12 -1.65 14.43
CA GLY A 204 1.17 -1.36 15.05
C GLY A 204 1.10 -1.32 16.58
N LYS A 205 1.98 -2.08 17.27
CA LYS A 205 2.15 -2.06 18.73
C LYS A 205 3.61 -1.78 19.04
N PHE A 206 3.85 -0.86 19.99
CA PHE A 206 5.20 -0.60 20.46
C PHE A 206 5.66 -1.75 21.37
N ASN A 207 6.76 -2.39 20.98
CA ASN A 207 7.41 -3.44 21.77
C ASN A 207 8.51 -2.79 22.61
N THR A 208 8.33 -2.77 23.93
CA THR A 208 9.25 -2.13 24.88
C THR A 208 10.56 -2.90 25.08
N GLU A 209 10.61 -4.18 24.74
CA GLU A 209 11.81 -5.00 24.89
C GLU A 209 12.85 -4.69 23.81
N ILE A 210 12.38 -4.38 22.61
CA ILE A 210 13.23 -4.04 21.44
C ILE A 210 13.16 -2.56 21.07
N GLU A 211 12.36 -1.78 21.79
CA GLU A 211 12.14 -0.34 21.60
C GLU A 211 11.71 0.03 20.17
N GLN A 212 10.86 -0.80 19.54
CA GLN A 212 10.39 -0.63 18.18
C GLN A 212 8.90 -0.98 18.05
N TYR A 213 8.25 -0.39 17.04
CA TYR A 213 6.92 -0.84 16.63
C TYR A 213 7.02 -2.18 15.88
N GLN A 214 6.04 -3.04 16.14
CA GLN A 214 5.78 -4.26 15.38
C GLN A 214 4.40 -4.14 14.77
N LEU A 215 4.32 -4.30 13.45
CA LEU A 215 3.09 -4.16 12.68
C LEU A 215 2.57 -5.55 12.32
N ALA A 216 1.43 -5.92 12.89
CA ALA A 216 0.81 -7.20 12.66
C ALA A 216 0.26 -7.32 11.25
N ALA A 217 0.36 -8.51 10.65
CA ALA A 217 -0.26 -8.82 9.37
C ALA A 217 -1.74 -9.14 9.54
N TYR A 218 -2.56 -8.70 8.57
CA TYR A 218 -3.96 -9.07 8.40
C TYR A 218 -4.14 -9.86 7.11
N LEU A 219 -4.90 -10.95 7.14
CA LEU A 219 -5.14 -11.79 5.97
C LEU A 219 -6.10 -11.09 4.98
N GLY A 220 -5.82 -11.19 3.67
CA GLY A 220 -6.71 -10.66 2.63
C GLY A 220 -6.41 -9.24 2.19
N TYR A 221 -5.19 -8.74 2.43
CA TYR A 221 -4.74 -7.39 2.08
C TYR A 221 -3.44 -7.44 1.28
N ALA A 222 -3.24 -6.41 0.45
CA ALA A 222 -1.93 -6.12 -0.13
C ALA A 222 -0.94 -5.74 0.97
N ASP A 223 0.35 -5.93 0.74
CA ASP A 223 1.45 -5.49 1.62
C ASP A 223 1.29 -5.89 3.09
N SER A 224 0.67 -7.05 3.33
CA SER A 224 0.38 -7.54 4.67
C SER A 224 1.18 -8.79 5.04
N TYR A 225 1.44 -9.67 4.08
CA TYR A 225 2.30 -10.83 4.22
C TYR A 225 3.45 -10.76 3.21
N PRO A 226 4.62 -11.34 3.54
CA PRO A 226 5.73 -11.45 2.59
C PRO A 226 5.27 -12.09 1.26
N ASN A 227 5.74 -11.58 0.13
CA ASN A 227 5.33 -12.02 -1.21
C ASN A 227 5.49 -13.52 -1.44
N ALA A 228 6.46 -14.17 -0.79
CA ALA A 228 6.69 -15.61 -0.87
C ALA A 228 5.66 -16.44 -0.07
N SER A 229 4.82 -15.80 0.75
CA SER A 229 3.83 -16.49 1.57
C SER A 229 2.53 -16.71 0.79
N PRO A 230 1.95 -17.93 0.78
CA PRO A 230 0.62 -18.15 0.22
C PRO A 230 -0.48 -17.30 0.87
N LYS A 231 -0.24 -16.75 2.07
CA LYS A 231 -1.18 -15.84 2.75
C LYS A 231 -1.28 -14.46 2.08
N SER A 232 -0.36 -14.12 1.17
CA SER A 232 -0.42 -12.90 0.35
C SER A 232 -1.35 -13.05 -0.87
N TYR A 233 -1.89 -14.26 -1.14
CA TYR A 233 -2.79 -14.49 -2.25
C TYR A 233 -4.20 -14.03 -1.91
N LEU A 234 -4.80 -13.30 -2.84
CA LEU A 234 -6.15 -12.74 -2.74
C LEU A 234 -7.11 -13.60 -3.56
N ASP A 235 -8.27 -13.93 -2.99
CA ASP A 235 -9.28 -14.73 -3.67
C ASP A 235 -10.46 -13.84 -4.10
N PRO A 236 -10.71 -13.67 -5.42
CA PRO A 236 -11.83 -12.87 -5.93
C PRO A 236 -13.20 -13.49 -5.67
N LYS A 237 -13.26 -14.69 -5.10
CA LYS A 237 -14.52 -15.29 -4.61
C LYS A 237 -14.95 -14.71 -3.26
N ASN A 238 -14.04 -14.07 -2.54
CA ASN A 238 -14.30 -13.46 -1.24
C ASN A 238 -14.42 -11.94 -1.37
N ILE A 239 -15.47 -11.49 -2.03
CA ILE A 239 -15.73 -10.07 -2.29
C ILE A 239 -17.09 -9.62 -1.76
N VAL A 240 -17.16 -8.34 -1.43
CA VAL A 240 -18.39 -7.65 -1.06
C VAL A 240 -18.61 -6.42 -1.94
N ASP A 241 -19.89 -6.06 -2.13
CA ASP A 241 -20.28 -4.82 -2.81
C ASP A 241 -20.16 -3.59 -1.88
N SER A 242 -20.57 -2.42 -2.37
CA SER A 242 -20.57 -1.16 -1.62
C SER A 242 -21.52 -1.15 -0.40
N ASN A 243 -22.45 -2.09 -0.32
CA ASN A 243 -23.34 -2.27 0.83
C ASN A 243 -22.82 -3.36 1.79
N MET A 244 -21.57 -3.80 1.61
CA MET A 244 -20.93 -4.88 2.36
C MET A 244 -21.68 -6.23 2.25
N GLN A 245 -22.38 -6.46 1.12
CA GLN A 245 -23.03 -7.71 0.84
C GLN A 245 -22.15 -8.61 -0.03
N PRO A 246 -22.14 -9.93 0.22
CA PRO A 246 -21.40 -10.89 -0.62
C PRO A 246 -21.74 -10.72 -2.10
N ALA A 247 -20.73 -10.68 -2.93
CA ALA A 247 -20.86 -10.48 -4.36
C ALA A 247 -20.07 -11.54 -5.15
N SER A 248 -20.22 -11.53 -6.47
CA SER A 248 -19.50 -12.42 -7.38
C SER A 248 -19.21 -11.71 -8.69
N LEU A 249 -18.00 -11.88 -9.19
CA LEU A 249 -17.58 -11.41 -10.51
C LEU A 249 -17.06 -12.59 -11.33
N PRO A 250 -17.43 -12.71 -12.62
CA PRO A 250 -16.87 -13.75 -13.50
C PRO A 250 -15.40 -13.47 -13.84
N SER A 251 -15.00 -12.18 -13.89
CA SER A 251 -13.64 -11.72 -14.12
C SER A 251 -13.55 -10.23 -13.76
N PHE A 252 -12.33 -9.71 -13.66
CA PHE A 252 -12.07 -8.28 -13.46
C PHE A 252 -10.88 -7.83 -14.31
N SER A 253 -10.85 -6.54 -14.66
CA SER A 253 -9.79 -5.92 -15.44
C SER A 253 -9.20 -4.68 -14.77
N TYR A 254 -9.73 -4.30 -13.60
CA TYR A 254 -9.22 -3.18 -12.83
C TYR A 254 -8.99 -3.62 -11.39
N ILE A 255 -7.89 -3.15 -10.82
CA ILE A 255 -7.53 -3.35 -9.42
C ILE A 255 -7.21 -1.99 -8.82
N LYS A 256 -7.84 -1.67 -7.69
CA LYS A 256 -7.52 -0.51 -6.87
C LYS A 256 -6.98 -0.96 -5.54
N VAL A 257 -5.88 -0.36 -5.11
CA VAL A 257 -5.27 -0.60 -3.81
C VAL A 257 -5.17 0.71 -3.07
N TYR A 258 -5.56 0.75 -1.80
CA TYR A 258 -5.40 1.94 -0.96
C TYR A 258 -4.96 1.57 0.45
N THR A 259 -4.19 2.47 1.08
CA THR A 259 -3.72 2.29 2.47
C THR A 259 -4.93 2.24 3.43
N GLY A 260 -5.09 1.11 4.12
CA GLY A 260 -6.26 0.85 4.96
C GLY A 260 -6.11 1.26 6.43
N VAL A 261 -4.90 1.55 6.92
CA VAL A 261 -4.61 1.84 8.32
C VAL A 261 -4.27 3.32 8.51
N LEU A 262 -4.93 3.98 9.47
CA LEU A 262 -4.63 5.35 9.88
C LEU A 262 -3.86 5.33 11.20
N GLN A 263 -2.55 5.14 11.14
CA GLN A 263 -1.68 5.04 12.32
C GLN A 263 -0.31 5.66 12.08
N SER A 264 0.24 6.29 13.12
CA SER A 264 1.66 6.66 13.19
C SER A 264 2.40 5.65 14.08
N ASN A 265 3.55 5.18 13.62
CA ASN A 265 4.36 4.11 14.24
C ASN A 265 5.71 4.65 14.73
N GLY A 266 5.73 5.85 15.29
CA GLY A 266 6.93 6.49 15.81
C GLY A 266 7.97 6.72 14.72
N ILE A 267 9.17 6.17 14.89
CA ILE A 267 10.29 6.33 13.95
C ILE A 267 10.04 5.64 12.59
N LEU A 268 9.10 4.69 12.50
CA LEU A 268 8.72 4.08 11.23
C LEU A 268 7.84 5.02 10.38
N GLY A 269 7.30 6.07 10.99
CA GLY A 269 6.44 7.02 10.30
C GLY A 269 4.97 6.60 10.28
N GLU A 270 4.26 7.03 9.26
CA GLU A 270 2.89 6.61 8.96
C GLU A 270 2.83 5.15 8.51
N CYS A 271 1.66 4.52 8.59
CA CYS A 271 1.39 3.30 7.84
C CYS A 271 1.19 3.66 6.37
N SER A 272 2.04 3.14 5.50
CA SER A 272 2.05 3.42 4.06
C SER A 272 2.13 2.12 3.28
N THR A 273 1.04 1.73 2.62
CA THR A 273 1.04 0.55 1.75
C THR A 273 1.95 0.78 0.54
N GLU A 274 2.85 -0.15 0.26
CA GLU A 274 3.68 -0.19 -0.92
C GLU A 274 3.24 -1.31 -1.87
N VAL A 275 3.23 -0.99 -3.17
CA VAL A 275 2.92 -1.96 -4.24
C VAL A 275 4.13 -2.09 -5.14
N THR A 276 4.53 -3.35 -5.45
CA THR A 276 5.64 -3.62 -6.37
C THR A 276 5.21 -4.30 -7.67
N GLY A 277 4.02 -4.88 -7.71
CA GLY A 277 3.52 -5.55 -8.91
C GLY A 277 2.29 -6.41 -8.66
N PHE A 278 1.81 -7.01 -9.73
CA PHE A 278 0.59 -7.82 -9.75
C PHE A 278 0.87 -9.17 -10.42
N TYR A 279 0.33 -10.25 -9.85
CA TYR A 279 0.59 -11.61 -10.34
C TYR A 279 -0.68 -12.46 -10.30
N GLU A 280 -0.91 -13.28 -11.32
CA GLU A 280 -1.88 -14.37 -11.25
C GLU A 280 -1.27 -15.55 -10.49
N VAL A 281 -2.07 -16.17 -9.66
CA VAL A 281 -1.74 -17.43 -8.97
C VAL A 281 -2.24 -18.60 -9.85
N ILE A 282 -1.32 -19.33 -10.44
CA ILE A 282 -1.60 -20.51 -11.30
C ILE A 282 -1.38 -21.76 -10.44
N GLU A 283 -2.47 -22.46 -10.16
CA GLU A 283 -2.51 -23.74 -9.43
C GLU A 283 -2.41 -24.93 -10.36
#